data_82dbac57a0524a885d341afd5baa83dc
#
_entry.id   82dbac57a0524a885d341afd5baa83dc
#
_cell.length_a   1.000
_cell.length_b   1.000
_cell.length_c   1.000
_cell.angle_alpha   90.00
_cell.angle_beta   90.00
_cell.angle_gamma   90.00
#
_symmetry.space_group_name_H-M   'P 1'
#
loop_
_entity.id
_entity.type
_entity.pdbx_description
1 polymer ?
#
loop_
_entity_poly.entity_id
_entity_poly.type
_entity_poly.pdbx_seq_one_letter_code
_entity_poly.pdbx_strand_id
1 'polypeptide(L)'
;MNWKKEALAYFYLVFGSLLFALGDVLFVNPYLLAPGGTYGLSNVLNTVWPWKISLYALCMDIPLLIIGTLILGPKFGFKTILSTFLIFGFTFLIETYIGYTPIIQNGIFENPDIVNAEWLLVPHSESIYFAPDYFLNTLVAGGIYGLAIGLIFKSGATSGGSDIISMILHKYTKISLGTLVMI
;
A
#
# COMPACT_ATOMS: atom_id res chain seq x y z
N MET A 1 -25.10 -16.60 12.59
CA MET A 1 -23.86 -16.13 11.90
C MET A 1 -24.08 -16.27 10.40
N ASN A 2 -24.08 -15.17 9.64
CA ASN A 2 -24.42 -15.20 8.21
C ASN A 2 -23.16 -15.57 7.40
N TRP A 3 -22.93 -16.85 7.17
CA TRP A 3 -21.76 -17.37 6.46
C TRP A 3 -21.46 -16.66 5.13
N LYS A 4 -22.51 -16.28 4.39
CA LYS A 4 -22.36 -15.54 3.13
C LYS A 4 -21.75 -14.14 3.33
N LYS A 5 -22.10 -13.45 4.41
CA LYS A 5 -21.54 -12.12 4.71
C LYS A 5 -20.07 -12.21 5.16
N GLU A 6 -19.73 -13.23 5.93
CA GLU A 6 -18.34 -13.46 6.36
C GLU A 6 -17.47 -13.86 5.17
N ALA A 7 -17.92 -14.80 4.33
CA ALA A 7 -17.17 -15.20 3.12
C ALA A 7 -16.95 -14.00 2.18
N LEU A 8 -17.94 -13.14 2.01
CA LEU A 8 -17.82 -11.94 1.20
C LEU A 8 -16.82 -10.93 1.81
N ALA A 9 -16.78 -10.79 3.14
CA ALA A 9 -15.82 -9.93 3.81
C ALA A 9 -14.39 -10.43 3.60
N TYR A 10 -14.13 -11.73 3.74
CA TYR A 10 -12.81 -12.31 3.44
C TYR A 10 -12.43 -12.19 1.96
N PHE A 11 -13.39 -12.33 1.05
CA PHE A 11 -13.13 -12.10 -0.37
C PHE A 11 -12.68 -10.65 -0.63
N TYR A 12 -13.38 -9.65 -0.07
CA TYR A 12 -12.97 -8.26 -0.19
C TYR A 12 -11.59 -8.00 0.42
N LEU A 13 -11.28 -8.66 1.53
CA LEU A 13 -10.00 -8.53 2.20
C LEU A 13 -8.86 -9.07 1.33
N VAL A 14 -8.98 -10.30 0.81
CA VAL A 14 -7.94 -10.92 -0.03
C VAL A 14 -7.77 -10.15 -1.34
N PHE A 15 -8.87 -9.82 -2.01
CA PHE A 15 -8.83 -9.12 -3.29
C PHE A 15 -8.32 -7.68 -3.13
N GLY A 16 -8.72 -6.98 -2.06
CA GLY A 16 -8.21 -5.65 -1.74
C GLY A 16 -6.72 -5.67 -1.41
N SER A 17 -6.25 -6.67 -0.65
CA SER A 17 -4.81 -6.83 -0.34
C SER A 17 -3.98 -7.12 -1.58
N LEU A 18 -4.50 -7.92 -2.53
CA LEU A 18 -3.84 -8.17 -3.80
C LEU A 18 -3.77 -6.91 -4.68
N LEU A 19 -4.88 -6.17 -4.78
CA LEU A 19 -4.89 -4.89 -5.53
C LEU A 19 -3.95 -3.87 -4.91
N PHE A 20 -3.87 -3.81 -3.58
CA PHE A 20 -2.93 -2.94 -2.89
C PHE A 20 -1.49 -3.27 -3.28
N ALA A 21 -1.11 -4.54 -3.17
CA ALA A 21 0.23 -5.01 -3.50
C ALA A 21 0.60 -4.78 -4.99
N LEU A 22 -0.34 -5.01 -5.91
CA LEU A 22 -0.14 -4.72 -7.33
C LEU A 22 0.05 -3.21 -7.57
N GLY A 23 -0.79 -2.37 -6.94
CA GLY A 23 -0.65 -0.92 -7.03
C GLY A 23 0.70 -0.44 -6.51
N ASP A 24 1.16 -1.02 -5.41
CA ASP A 24 2.43 -0.68 -4.79
C ASP A 24 3.62 -1.01 -5.70
N VAL A 25 3.75 -2.27 -6.11
CA VAL A 25 4.91 -2.74 -6.86
C VAL A 25 4.95 -2.21 -8.29
N LEU A 26 3.78 -2.06 -8.95
CA LEU A 26 3.73 -1.69 -10.37
C LEU A 26 3.70 -0.17 -10.61
N PHE A 27 3.08 0.59 -9.71
CA PHE A 27 2.80 2.00 -9.95
C PHE A 27 3.45 2.94 -8.94
N VAL A 28 3.70 2.49 -7.72
CA VAL A 28 4.21 3.34 -6.63
C VAL A 28 5.73 3.22 -6.52
N ASN A 29 6.22 2.01 -6.28
CA ASN A 29 7.64 1.75 -6.04
C ASN A 29 8.55 2.16 -7.20
N PRO A 30 8.22 1.85 -8.47
CA PRO A 30 9.10 2.19 -9.60
C PRO A 30 9.28 3.71 -9.78
N TYR A 31 8.25 4.48 -9.43
CA TYR A 31 8.25 5.94 -9.60
C TYR A 31 8.62 6.69 -8.32
N LEU A 32 9.09 6.00 -7.28
CA LEU A 32 9.42 6.58 -5.97
C LEU A 32 8.29 7.43 -5.39
N LEU A 33 7.05 7.04 -5.64
CA LEU A 33 5.90 7.70 -5.04
C LEU A 33 5.81 7.33 -3.55
N ALA A 34 5.49 8.30 -2.73
CA ALA A 34 5.24 8.09 -1.31
C ALA A 34 3.73 8.21 -1.05
N PRO A 35 2.97 7.10 -1.04
CA PRO A 35 1.51 7.14 -0.94
C PRO A 35 1.01 7.60 0.44
N GLY A 36 1.91 7.93 1.34
CA GLY A 36 1.61 8.30 2.72
C GLY A 36 1.60 7.11 3.69
N GLY A 37 1.40 7.40 4.98
CA GLY A 37 1.39 6.38 6.01
C GLY A 37 2.72 5.64 6.17
N THR A 38 2.66 4.40 6.65
CA THR A 38 3.84 3.54 6.87
C THR A 38 4.51 3.15 5.54
N TYR A 39 3.72 2.93 4.48
CA TYR A 39 4.27 2.61 3.16
C TYR A 39 5.02 3.79 2.53
N GLY A 40 4.50 5.02 2.65
CA GLY A 40 5.21 6.21 2.20
C GLY A 40 6.54 6.41 2.92
N LEU A 41 6.55 6.21 4.25
CA LEU A 41 7.78 6.27 5.04
C LEU A 41 8.75 5.13 4.69
N SER A 42 8.22 3.94 4.38
CA SER A 42 9.02 2.79 3.93
C SER A 42 9.71 3.07 2.59
N ASN A 43 9.02 3.74 1.66
CA ASN A 43 9.60 4.19 0.39
C ASN A 43 10.74 5.19 0.61
N VAL A 44 10.57 6.16 1.51
CA VAL A 44 11.63 7.12 1.87
C VAL A 44 12.82 6.40 2.50
N LEU A 45 12.61 5.46 3.41
CA LEU A 45 13.69 4.70 4.03
C LEU A 45 14.44 3.82 3.01
N ASN A 46 13.72 3.27 2.04
CA ASN A 46 14.34 2.48 0.98
C ASN A 46 15.33 3.28 0.13
N THR A 47 15.11 4.59 -0.06
CA THR A 47 16.08 5.44 -0.79
C THR A 47 17.41 5.60 -0.04
N VAL A 48 17.41 5.45 1.29
CA VAL A 48 18.61 5.56 2.14
C VAL A 48 19.29 4.20 2.33
N TRP A 49 18.48 3.18 2.59
CA TRP A 49 18.94 1.79 2.74
C TRP A 49 18.15 0.88 1.78
N PRO A 50 18.81 0.24 0.82
CA PRO A 50 18.13 -0.51 -0.25
C PRO A 50 17.65 -1.89 0.21
N TRP A 51 16.75 -1.91 1.22
CA TRP A 51 16.04 -3.11 1.63
C TRP A 51 14.62 -3.11 1.02
N LYS A 52 13.96 -4.27 1.02
CA LYS A 52 12.58 -4.38 0.50
C LYS A 52 11.63 -3.49 1.29
N ILE A 53 10.82 -2.69 0.59
CA ILE A 53 9.84 -1.77 1.19
C ILE A 53 8.85 -2.54 2.07
N SER A 54 8.45 -3.73 1.64
CA SER A 54 7.56 -4.62 2.39
C SER A 54 8.09 -4.95 3.79
N LEU A 55 9.42 -5.09 3.96
CA LEU A 55 10.03 -5.34 5.27
C LEU A 55 9.95 -4.11 6.18
N TYR A 56 10.22 -2.92 5.66
CA TYR A 56 10.08 -1.67 6.43
C TYR A 56 8.64 -1.46 6.88
N ALA A 57 7.69 -1.60 5.95
CA ALA A 57 6.27 -1.47 6.24
C ALA A 57 5.83 -2.44 7.34
N LEU A 58 6.22 -3.73 7.25
CA LEU A 58 5.89 -4.72 8.26
C LEU A 58 6.46 -4.36 9.64
N CYS A 59 7.72 -3.93 9.73
CA CYS A 59 8.34 -3.53 10.98
C CYS A 59 7.62 -2.34 11.65
N MET A 60 7.11 -1.40 10.86
CA MET A 60 6.36 -0.25 11.37
C MET A 60 4.92 -0.63 11.74
N ASP A 61 4.32 -1.54 11.01
CA ASP A 61 2.94 -1.94 11.23
C ASP A 61 2.77 -2.80 12.49
N ILE A 62 3.78 -3.59 12.88
CA ILE A 62 3.70 -4.47 14.06
C ILE A 62 3.30 -3.70 15.33
N PRO A 63 3.97 -2.61 15.75
CA PRO A 63 3.57 -1.88 16.95
C PRO A 63 2.19 -1.23 16.81
N LEU A 64 1.83 -0.74 15.62
CA LEU A 64 0.50 -0.17 15.38
C LEU A 64 -0.60 -1.22 15.45
N LEU A 65 -0.35 -2.44 14.94
CA LEU A 65 -1.27 -3.57 15.04
C LEU A 65 -1.52 -4.00 16.48
N ILE A 66 -0.48 -4.01 17.31
CA ILE A 66 -0.60 -4.33 18.74
C ILE A 66 -1.51 -3.30 19.42
N ILE A 67 -1.21 -2.01 19.26
CA ILE A 67 -1.99 -0.91 19.86
C ILE A 67 -3.44 -0.94 19.31
N GLY A 68 -3.61 -1.08 18.01
CA GLY A 68 -4.92 -1.15 17.36
C GLY A 68 -5.77 -2.31 17.87
N THR A 69 -5.16 -3.50 18.02
CA THR A 69 -5.86 -4.68 18.54
C THR A 69 -6.30 -4.51 20.00
N LEU A 70 -5.48 -3.88 20.83
CA LEU A 70 -5.81 -3.61 22.23
C LEU A 70 -6.98 -2.61 22.35
N ILE A 71 -7.03 -1.59 21.48
CA ILE A 71 -8.04 -0.52 21.55
C ILE A 71 -9.33 -0.92 20.85
N LEU A 72 -9.25 -1.49 19.63
CA LEU A 72 -10.41 -1.77 18.77
C LEU A 72 -11.02 -3.15 19.00
N GLY A 73 -10.27 -4.03 19.66
CA GLY A 73 -10.72 -5.37 20.08
C GLY A 73 -10.25 -6.49 19.15
N PRO A 74 -10.34 -7.76 19.62
CA PRO A 74 -9.69 -8.91 18.97
C PRO A 74 -10.28 -9.29 17.62
N LYS A 75 -11.57 -9.06 17.37
CA LYS A 75 -12.20 -9.36 16.06
C LYS A 75 -11.70 -8.44 14.96
N PHE A 76 -11.52 -7.15 15.27
CA PHE A 76 -10.91 -6.18 14.38
C PHE A 76 -9.44 -6.51 14.17
N GLY A 77 -8.71 -6.74 15.27
CA GLY A 77 -7.30 -7.05 15.25
C GLY A 77 -6.98 -8.24 14.35
N PHE A 78 -7.72 -9.34 14.47
CA PHE A 78 -7.49 -10.54 13.65
C PHE A 78 -7.62 -10.27 12.14
N LYS A 79 -8.67 -9.56 11.72
CA LYS A 79 -8.87 -9.22 10.29
C LYS A 79 -7.79 -8.27 9.78
N THR A 80 -7.39 -7.30 10.60
CA THR A 80 -6.35 -6.34 10.24
C THR A 80 -4.97 -7.01 10.18
N ILE A 81 -4.64 -7.87 11.15
CA ILE A 81 -3.41 -8.68 11.12
C ILE A 81 -3.38 -9.52 9.84
N LEU A 82 -4.48 -10.21 9.52
CA LEU A 82 -4.57 -11.01 8.29
C LEU A 82 -4.39 -10.16 7.03
N SER A 83 -5.02 -8.97 6.98
CA SER A 83 -4.87 -8.02 5.87
C SER A 83 -3.42 -7.59 5.68
N THR A 84 -2.76 -7.16 6.76
CA THR A 84 -1.36 -6.72 6.74
C THR A 84 -0.43 -7.84 6.28
N PHE A 85 -0.62 -9.07 6.79
CA PHE A 85 0.17 -10.22 6.34
C PHE A 85 -0.08 -10.60 4.88
N LEU A 86 -1.32 -10.47 4.39
CA LEU A 86 -1.64 -10.71 2.98
C LEU A 86 -1.01 -9.64 2.08
N ILE A 87 -1.09 -8.36 2.46
CA ILE A 87 -0.44 -7.27 1.72
C ILE A 87 1.07 -7.52 1.69
N PHE A 88 1.69 -7.74 2.86
CA PHE A 88 3.11 -8.06 2.94
C PHE A 88 3.49 -9.25 2.07
N GLY A 89 2.75 -10.36 2.17
CA GLY A 89 3.02 -11.57 1.40
C GLY A 89 2.91 -11.36 -0.10
N PHE A 90 1.85 -10.69 -0.56
CA PHE A 90 1.68 -10.40 -1.98
C PHE A 90 2.72 -9.42 -2.49
N THR A 91 3.01 -8.32 -1.77
CA THR A 91 4.04 -7.35 -2.13
C THR A 91 5.40 -8.04 -2.21
N PHE A 92 5.76 -8.84 -1.19
CA PHE A 92 7.02 -9.58 -1.16
C PHE A 92 7.17 -10.57 -2.32
N LEU A 93 6.09 -11.30 -2.66
CA LEU A 93 6.09 -12.22 -3.80
C LEU A 93 6.26 -11.46 -5.12
N ILE A 94 5.48 -10.39 -5.33
CA ILE A 94 5.53 -9.62 -6.57
C ILE A 94 6.90 -8.94 -6.72
N GLU A 95 7.44 -8.33 -5.66
CA GLU A 95 8.80 -7.77 -5.64
C GLU A 95 9.88 -8.81 -5.98
N THR A 96 9.68 -10.07 -5.56
CA THR A 96 10.64 -11.14 -5.84
C THR A 96 10.60 -11.57 -7.29
N TYR A 97 9.42 -11.58 -7.93
CA TYR A 97 9.26 -12.00 -9.32
C TYR A 97 9.52 -10.89 -10.34
N ILE A 98 9.12 -9.66 -10.04
CA ILE A 98 9.20 -8.51 -10.95
C ILE A 98 10.52 -7.75 -10.76
N GLY A 99 11.16 -7.93 -9.60
CA GLY A 99 12.32 -7.14 -9.21
C GLY A 99 11.93 -5.87 -8.47
N TYR A 100 12.88 -5.37 -7.72
CA TYR A 100 12.73 -4.26 -6.80
C TYR A 100 13.73 -3.15 -7.12
N THR A 101 13.75 -2.66 -8.32
CA THR A 101 14.68 -1.58 -8.67
C THR A 101 13.90 -0.34 -9.07
N PRO A 102 14.09 0.81 -8.40
CA PRO A 102 13.43 2.02 -8.81
C PRO A 102 13.84 2.36 -10.24
N ILE A 103 12.88 2.73 -11.06
CA ILE A 103 13.12 3.20 -12.44
C ILE A 103 13.98 4.47 -12.41
N ILE A 104 13.91 5.20 -11.29
CA ILE A 104 14.57 6.48 -11.10
C ILE A 104 15.81 6.28 -10.25
N GLN A 105 16.99 6.42 -10.85
CA GLN A 105 18.26 6.55 -10.13
C GLN A 105 18.84 7.94 -10.39
N ASN A 106 19.28 8.62 -9.32
CA ASN A 106 19.89 9.97 -9.40
C ASN A 106 19.05 11.03 -10.15
N GLY A 107 17.72 10.92 -10.12
CA GLY A 107 16.85 11.84 -10.83
C GLY A 107 16.72 11.59 -12.33
N ILE A 108 17.28 10.52 -12.84
CA ILE A 108 17.23 10.10 -14.25
C ILE A 108 16.58 8.72 -14.33
N PHE A 109 15.74 8.51 -15.35
CA PHE A 109 15.13 7.20 -15.62
C PHE A 109 16.18 6.26 -16.24
N GLU A 110 17.08 5.75 -15.40
CA GLU A 110 18.07 4.77 -15.82
C GLU A 110 17.89 3.46 -15.08
N ASN A 111 17.04 2.59 -15.62
CA ASN A 111 17.12 1.19 -15.24
C ASN A 111 17.01 0.29 -16.47
N PRO A 112 18.12 -0.24 -16.98
CA PRO A 112 18.14 -1.09 -18.16
C PRO A 112 17.37 -2.39 -18.00
N ASP A 113 17.16 -2.87 -16.77
CA ASP A 113 16.42 -4.12 -16.52
C ASP A 113 14.90 -3.93 -16.65
N ILE A 114 14.42 -2.70 -16.53
CA ILE A 114 12.99 -2.37 -16.62
C ILE A 114 12.62 -1.82 -17.99
N VAL A 115 13.57 -1.25 -18.73
CA VAL A 115 13.36 -0.73 -20.09
C VAL A 115 12.81 -1.80 -21.05
N ASN A 116 13.05 -3.07 -20.75
CA ASN A 116 12.53 -4.20 -21.51
C ASN A 116 11.13 -4.67 -21.08
N ALA A 117 10.58 -4.08 -20.03
CA ALA A 117 9.21 -4.37 -19.59
C ALA A 117 8.23 -3.46 -20.36
N GLU A 118 7.81 -3.88 -21.56
CA GLU A 118 6.87 -3.14 -22.44
C GLU A 118 5.52 -2.78 -21.77
N TRP A 119 5.20 -3.39 -20.64
CA TRP A 119 3.98 -3.15 -19.88
C TRP A 119 4.13 -2.10 -18.78
N LEU A 120 5.34 -1.63 -18.48
CA LEU A 120 5.56 -0.52 -17.55
C LEU A 120 5.45 0.80 -18.32
N LEU A 121 4.64 1.73 -17.80
CA LEU A 121 4.58 3.10 -18.31
C LEU A 121 5.91 3.80 -17.98
N VAL A 122 6.94 3.56 -18.78
CA VAL A 122 8.24 4.19 -18.62
C VAL A 122 8.16 5.61 -19.18
N PRO A 123 8.41 6.65 -18.38
CA PRO A 123 8.40 8.00 -18.88
C PRO A 123 9.52 8.23 -19.91
N HIS A 124 9.19 8.84 -21.03
CA HIS A 124 10.12 9.09 -22.12
C HIS A 124 10.79 10.48 -22.02
N SER A 125 10.68 11.18 -20.89
CA SER A 125 11.21 12.53 -20.72
C SER A 125 12.37 12.58 -19.73
N GLU A 126 13.34 13.47 -20.00
CA GLU A 126 14.50 13.69 -19.14
C GLU A 126 14.16 14.34 -17.78
N SER A 127 12.95 14.85 -17.60
CA SER A 127 12.50 15.50 -16.37
C SER A 127 11.32 14.80 -15.75
N ILE A 128 11.55 14.17 -14.61
CA ILE A 128 10.58 13.36 -13.86
C ILE A 128 9.34 14.16 -13.44
N TYR A 129 9.54 15.35 -12.92
CA TYR A 129 8.47 16.11 -12.25
C TYR A 129 7.46 16.75 -13.20
N PHE A 130 7.79 16.86 -14.48
CA PHE A 130 6.95 17.47 -15.52
C PHE A 130 6.56 16.49 -16.63
N ALA A 131 6.89 15.20 -16.48
CA ALA A 131 6.49 14.19 -17.45
C ALA A 131 4.98 13.93 -17.33
N PRO A 132 4.22 14.01 -18.44
CA PRO A 132 2.80 13.63 -18.44
C PRO A 132 2.56 12.22 -17.91
N ASP A 133 3.47 11.32 -18.21
CA ASP A 133 3.41 9.92 -17.79
C ASP A 133 3.52 9.76 -16.27
N TYR A 134 4.36 10.57 -15.59
CA TYR A 134 4.46 10.57 -14.14
C TYR A 134 3.15 10.99 -13.47
N PHE A 135 2.51 12.05 -13.99
CA PHE A 135 1.21 12.49 -13.49
C PHE A 135 0.12 11.46 -13.71
N LEU A 136 0.06 10.88 -14.91
CA LEU A 136 -0.90 9.83 -15.26
C LEU A 136 -0.71 8.60 -14.37
N ASN A 137 0.54 8.16 -14.18
CA ASN A 137 0.88 7.05 -13.30
C ASN A 137 0.46 7.30 -11.85
N THR A 138 0.70 8.51 -11.32
CA THR A 138 0.27 8.91 -9.98
C THR A 138 -1.25 8.84 -9.83
N LEU A 139 -1.99 9.29 -10.84
CA LEU A 139 -3.45 9.26 -10.85
C LEU A 139 -3.99 7.83 -10.87
N VAL A 140 -3.40 6.97 -11.70
CA VAL A 140 -3.74 5.53 -11.75
C VAL A 140 -3.41 4.84 -10.43
N ALA A 141 -2.22 5.07 -9.89
CA ALA A 141 -1.80 4.55 -8.59
C ALA A 141 -2.79 4.94 -7.48
N GLY A 142 -3.16 6.23 -7.39
CA GLY A 142 -4.13 6.73 -6.43
C GLY A 142 -5.51 6.07 -6.57
N GLY A 143 -5.97 5.84 -7.80
CA GLY A 143 -7.22 5.13 -8.09
C GLY A 143 -7.19 3.68 -7.61
N ILE A 144 -6.11 2.95 -7.90
CA ILE A 144 -5.93 1.55 -7.47
C ILE A 144 -5.86 1.47 -5.94
N TYR A 145 -5.07 2.35 -5.31
CA TYR A 145 -4.98 2.42 -3.85
C TYR A 145 -6.32 2.73 -3.18
N GLY A 146 -7.06 3.71 -3.71
CA GLY A 146 -8.39 4.06 -3.20
C GLY A 146 -9.37 2.90 -3.26
N LEU A 147 -9.38 2.16 -4.36
CA LEU A 147 -10.20 0.94 -4.50
C LEU A 147 -9.75 -0.16 -3.54
N ALA A 148 -8.45 -0.42 -3.45
CA ALA A 148 -7.88 -1.44 -2.58
C ALA A 148 -8.21 -1.18 -1.11
N ILE A 149 -7.92 0.02 -0.61
CA ILE A 149 -8.20 0.43 0.77
C ILE A 149 -9.71 0.41 1.04
N GLY A 150 -10.54 0.89 0.10
CA GLY A 150 -12.00 0.85 0.21
C GLY A 150 -12.55 -0.57 0.37
N LEU A 151 -12.02 -1.54 -0.37
CA LEU A 151 -12.39 -2.96 -0.24
C LEU A 151 -11.96 -3.55 1.11
N ILE A 152 -10.74 -3.23 1.57
CA ILE A 152 -10.23 -3.67 2.86
C ILE A 152 -11.10 -3.10 3.99
N PHE A 153 -11.42 -1.81 3.98
CA PHE A 153 -12.32 -1.19 4.97
C PHE A 153 -13.72 -1.82 4.94
N LYS A 154 -14.25 -2.13 3.75
CA LYS A 154 -15.54 -2.81 3.61
C LYS A 154 -15.55 -4.22 4.21
N SER A 155 -14.41 -4.88 4.31
CA SER A 155 -14.25 -6.17 5.00
C SER A 155 -14.30 -6.04 6.53
N GLY A 156 -14.19 -4.81 7.06
CA GLY A 156 -14.05 -4.51 8.48
C GLY A 156 -12.63 -4.66 9.01
N ALA A 157 -11.63 -4.54 8.15
CA ALA A 157 -10.21 -4.50 8.44
C ALA A 157 -9.59 -3.16 8.01
N THR A 158 -8.30 -2.97 8.26
CA THR A 158 -7.49 -1.89 7.68
C THR A 158 -6.32 -2.47 6.90
N SER A 159 -5.67 -1.64 6.09
CA SER A 159 -4.45 -2.01 5.38
C SER A 159 -3.23 -2.16 6.31
N GLY A 160 -3.38 -1.80 7.58
CA GLY A 160 -2.28 -1.61 8.52
C GLY A 160 -1.88 -0.13 8.60
N GLY A 161 -0.72 0.15 9.18
CA GLY A 161 -0.13 1.47 9.18
C GLY A 161 -0.96 2.58 9.82
N SER A 162 -0.89 3.76 9.24
CA SER A 162 -1.62 4.95 9.70
C SER A 162 -3.15 4.80 9.69
N ASP A 163 -3.68 3.86 8.89
CA ASP A 163 -5.11 3.57 8.84
C ASP A 163 -5.64 3.07 10.19
N ILE A 164 -4.81 2.39 10.97
CA ILE A 164 -5.14 1.97 12.34
C ILE A 164 -5.37 3.18 13.23
N ILE A 165 -4.55 4.22 13.09
CA ILE A 165 -4.71 5.47 13.82
C ILE A 165 -6.04 6.14 13.45
N SER A 166 -6.34 6.19 12.16
CA SER A 166 -7.62 6.72 11.66
C SER A 166 -8.82 5.95 12.21
N MET A 167 -8.74 4.62 12.31
CA MET A 167 -9.78 3.79 12.91
C MET A 167 -9.93 4.02 14.42
N ILE A 168 -8.83 4.19 15.13
CA ILE A 168 -8.85 4.54 16.57
C ILE A 168 -9.53 5.90 16.76
N LEU A 169 -9.13 6.91 15.99
CA LEU A 169 -9.74 8.23 16.03
C LEU A 169 -11.22 8.20 15.68
N HIS A 170 -11.60 7.44 14.64
CA HIS A 170 -13.00 7.24 14.28
C HIS A 170 -13.83 6.69 15.45
N LYS A 171 -13.31 5.73 16.20
CA LYS A 171 -13.99 5.15 17.36
C LYS A 171 -14.30 6.20 18.43
N TYR A 172 -13.40 7.13 18.67
CA TYR A 172 -13.53 8.14 19.74
C TYR A 172 -14.24 9.42 19.28
N THR A 173 -13.97 9.86 18.04
CA THR A 173 -14.47 11.16 17.52
C THR A 173 -15.75 11.03 16.70
N LYS A 174 -16.06 9.81 16.20
CA LYS A 174 -17.17 9.54 15.26
C LYS A 174 -17.06 10.32 13.93
N ILE A 175 -15.92 10.92 13.64
CA ILE A 175 -15.63 11.56 12.36
C ILE A 175 -15.57 10.47 11.28
N SER A 176 -15.97 10.77 10.05
CA SER A 176 -15.95 9.78 8.97
C SER A 176 -14.52 9.28 8.70
N LEU A 177 -14.36 7.97 8.44
CA LEU A 177 -13.05 7.38 8.14
C LEU A 177 -12.37 8.06 6.94
N GLY A 178 -13.14 8.38 5.88
CA GLY A 178 -12.61 9.07 4.72
C GLY A 178 -11.97 10.42 5.08
N THR A 179 -12.60 11.20 5.96
CA THR A 179 -12.04 12.48 6.43
C THR A 179 -10.76 12.26 7.23
N LEU A 180 -10.73 11.23 8.10
CA LEU A 180 -9.56 10.95 8.96
C LEU A 180 -8.36 10.39 8.18
N VAL A 181 -8.59 9.73 7.07
CA VAL A 181 -7.50 9.24 6.19
C VAL A 181 -6.93 10.38 5.32
N MET A 182 -7.70 11.44 5.09
CA MET A 182 -7.26 12.60 4.30
C MET A 182 -6.47 13.65 5.11
N ILE A 183 -6.52 13.59 6.44
CA ILE A 183 -5.80 14.49 7.37
C ILE A 183 -4.49 13.86 7.80
#